data_27789fe5e6abc1f4946abb69abbfbfc1
#
_entry.id   27789fe5e6abc1f4946abb69abbfbfc1
#
_cell.length_a   1.000
_cell.length_b   1.000
_cell.length_c   1.000
_cell.angle_alpha   90.00
_cell.angle_beta   90.00
_cell.angle_gamma   90.00
#
_symmetry.space_group_name_H-M   'P 1'
#
loop_
_entity.id
_entity.type
_entity.pdbx_description
1 polymer ?
#
loop_
_entity_poly.entity_id
_entity_poly.type
_entity_poly.pdbx_seq_one_letter_code
_entity_poly.pdbx_strand_id
1 'polypeptide(L)'
;MGQLYLVRHGQASLGAADYDQLSPLGVQQSQRLGEHWRMQGIAFESVITGSLKRHAQTLAGIQLGMQVKQSALIWPGLNEYDSDAIIHAIQPGPLVKPTTPEAYKAHFRLLRDGLAQWMAGVVSPQGMPSY
;
A
#
# COMPACT_ATOMS: atom_id res chain seq x y z
N MET A 1 -28.57 -0.40 5.32
CA MET A 1 -27.28 0.23 5.70
C MET A 1 -26.16 -0.51 5.00
N GLY A 2 -25.29 0.19 4.28
CA GLY A 2 -24.17 -0.44 3.55
C GLY A 2 -23.04 -0.85 4.50
N GLN A 3 -22.22 -1.80 4.04
CA GLN A 3 -20.97 -2.19 4.72
C GLN A 3 -19.78 -1.77 3.89
N LEU A 4 -18.74 -1.26 4.54
CA LEU A 4 -17.47 -0.89 3.94
C LEU A 4 -16.39 -1.88 4.39
N TYR A 5 -15.68 -2.47 3.42
CA TYR A 5 -14.55 -3.33 3.67
C TYR A 5 -13.27 -2.61 3.24
N LEU A 6 -12.37 -2.38 4.19
CA LEU A 6 -11.04 -1.82 3.93
C LEU A 6 -10.02 -2.94 3.90
N VAL A 7 -9.29 -3.04 2.79
CA VAL A 7 -8.31 -4.11 2.56
C VAL A 7 -6.93 -3.50 2.36
N ARG A 8 -5.99 -3.93 3.19
CA ARG A 8 -4.57 -3.69 2.94
C ARG A 8 -4.08 -4.66 1.85
N HIS A 9 -3.19 -4.20 0.96
CA HIS A 9 -2.57 -5.06 -0.02
C HIS A 9 -1.84 -6.26 0.63
N GLY A 10 -1.71 -7.37 -0.09
CA GLY A 10 -0.93 -8.53 0.31
C GLY A 10 0.54 -8.17 0.52
N GLN A 11 1.30 -9.09 1.09
CA GLN A 11 2.73 -8.86 1.33
C GLN A 11 3.44 -8.45 0.04
N ALA A 12 4.13 -7.30 0.07
CA ALA A 12 4.97 -6.84 -1.02
C ALA A 12 6.33 -7.56 -1.04
N SER A 13 7.01 -7.51 -2.18
CA SER A 13 8.33 -8.14 -2.39
C SER A 13 9.45 -7.30 -1.78
N LEU A 14 9.61 -7.33 -0.47
CA LEU A 14 10.69 -6.63 0.25
C LEU A 14 12.06 -7.09 -0.27
N GLY A 15 12.90 -6.12 -0.65
CA GLY A 15 14.26 -6.40 -1.13
C GLY A 15 14.36 -6.83 -2.59
N ALA A 16 13.26 -7.00 -3.31
CA ALA A 16 13.27 -7.20 -4.76
C ALA A 16 13.58 -5.91 -5.52
N ALA A 17 14.02 -6.04 -6.78
CA ALA A 17 14.27 -4.89 -7.67
C ALA A 17 12.99 -4.06 -7.92
N ASP A 18 11.83 -4.72 -7.96
CA ASP A 18 10.51 -4.08 -8.04
C ASP A 18 9.75 -4.35 -6.73
N TYR A 19 9.82 -3.38 -5.82
CA TYR A 19 9.06 -3.43 -4.57
C TYR A 19 7.55 -3.31 -4.79
N ASP A 20 7.11 -2.66 -5.87
CA ASP A 20 5.70 -2.48 -6.16
C ASP A 20 5.07 -3.73 -6.79
N GLN A 21 5.37 -4.90 -6.25
CA GLN A 21 4.68 -6.14 -6.57
C GLN A 21 4.50 -7.01 -5.35
N LEU A 22 3.52 -7.89 -5.38
CA LEU A 22 3.30 -8.86 -4.32
C LEU A 22 4.38 -9.94 -4.34
N SER A 23 4.78 -10.39 -3.15
CA SER A 23 5.49 -11.65 -2.99
C SER A 23 4.56 -12.83 -3.31
N PRO A 24 5.10 -14.04 -3.52
CA PRO A 24 4.28 -15.26 -3.65
C PRO A 24 3.31 -15.44 -2.48
N LEU A 25 3.75 -15.11 -1.26
CA LEU A 25 2.88 -15.13 -0.08
C LEU A 25 1.77 -14.09 -0.17
N GLY A 26 2.06 -12.87 -0.64
CA GLY A 26 1.05 -11.81 -0.82
C GLY A 26 -0.03 -12.21 -1.83
N VAL A 27 0.33 -12.91 -2.88
CA VAL A 27 -0.64 -13.48 -3.84
C VAL A 27 -1.53 -14.52 -3.15
N GLN A 28 -0.95 -15.44 -2.38
CA GLN A 28 -1.72 -16.43 -1.64
C GLN A 28 -2.66 -15.79 -0.61
N GLN A 29 -2.18 -14.78 0.12
CA GLN A 29 -3.02 -14.03 1.08
C GLN A 29 -4.25 -13.43 0.40
N SER A 30 -4.06 -12.82 -0.77
CA SER A 30 -5.15 -12.21 -1.53
C SER A 30 -6.17 -13.25 -2.00
N GLN A 31 -5.71 -14.37 -2.53
CA GLN A 31 -6.59 -15.48 -2.95
C GLN A 31 -7.38 -16.07 -1.78
N ARG A 32 -6.71 -16.31 -0.64
CA ARG A 32 -7.35 -16.85 0.56
C ARG A 32 -8.43 -15.92 1.12
N LEU A 33 -8.19 -14.61 1.08
CA LEU A 33 -9.21 -13.63 1.47
C LEU A 33 -10.44 -13.73 0.56
N GLY A 34 -10.23 -13.82 -0.74
CA GLY A 34 -11.31 -14.00 -1.72
C GLY A 34 -12.09 -15.29 -1.51
N GLU A 35 -11.40 -16.42 -1.30
CA GLU A 35 -12.02 -17.72 -0.97
C GLU A 35 -12.89 -17.62 0.31
N HIS A 36 -12.34 -16.97 1.33
CA HIS A 36 -13.06 -16.76 2.59
C HIS A 36 -14.36 -15.98 2.37
N TRP A 37 -14.30 -14.88 1.64
CA TRP A 37 -15.48 -14.07 1.35
C TRP A 37 -16.51 -14.81 0.50
N ARG A 38 -16.05 -15.60 -0.47
CA ARG A 38 -16.95 -16.47 -1.24
C ARG A 38 -17.70 -17.46 -0.35
N MET A 39 -17.00 -18.11 0.59
CA MET A 39 -17.60 -19.06 1.54
C MET A 39 -18.61 -18.37 2.48
N GLN A 40 -18.40 -17.08 2.78
CA GLN A 40 -19.34 -16.28 3.57
C GLN A 40 -20.50 -15.70 2.75
N GLY A 41 -20.54 -15.96 1.45
CA GLY A 41 -21.58 -15.40 0.57
C GLY A 41 -21.49 -13.87 0.39
N ILE A 42 -20.31 -13.28 0.63
CA ILE A 42 -20.11 -11.84 0.50
C ILE A 42 -19.99 -11.48 -0.97
N ALA A 43 -20.73 -10.46 -1.39
CA ALA A 43 -20.62 -9.83 -2.71
C ALA A 43 -20.49 -8.32 -2.55
N PHE A 44 -19.80 -7.68 -3.48
CA PHE A 44 -19.57 -6.23 -3.45
C PHE A 44 -20.33 -5.55 -4.58
N GLU A 45 -21.06 -4.49 -4.27
CA GLU A 45 -21.73 -3.65 -5.25
C GLU A 45 -20.72 -2.76 -6.00
N SER A 46 -19.70 -2.29 -5.29
CA SER A 46 -18.66 -1.42 -5.84
C SER A 46 -17.30 -1.80 -5.28
N VAL A 47 -16.28 -1.67 -6.12
CA VAL A 47 -14.89 -1.93 -5.76
C VAL A 47 -14.06 -0.71 -6.18
N ILE A 48 -13.24 -0.23 -5.26
CA ILE A 48 -12.30 0.87 -5.49
C ILE A 48 -10.90 0.37 -5.14
N THR A 49 -9.93 0.70 -5.96
CA THR A 49 -8.52 0.32 -5.75
C THR A 49 -7.59 1.50 -6.06
N GLY A 50 -6.41 1.51 -5.47
CA GLY A 50 -5.33 2.41 -5.87
C GLY A 50 -4.72 1.99 -7.22
N SER A 51 -3.80 2.81 -7.74
CA SER A 51 -3.15 2.60 -9.03
C SER A 51 -1.82 1.84 -8.95
N LEU A 52 -1.34 1.52 -7.75
CA LEU A 52 -0.08 0.78 -7.58
C LEU A 52 -0.22 -0.67 -8.02
N LYS A 53 0.87 -1.25 -8.54
CA LYS A 53 0.89 -2.64 -9.03
C LYS A 53 0.44 -3.62 -7.95
N ARG A 54 0.95 -3.47 -6.71
CA ARG A 54 0.55 -4.32 -5.59
C ARG A 54 -0.93 -4.23 -5.23
N HIS A 55 -1.59 -3.08 -5.48
CA HIS A 55 -3.03 -2.93 -5.31
C HIS A 55 -3.80 -3.74 -6.35
N ALA A 56 -3.42 -3.58 -7.63
CA ALA A 56 -4.03 -4.33 -8.74
C ALA A 56 -3.86 -5.85 -8.56
N GLN A 57 -2.69 -6.30 -8.14
CA GLN A 57 -2.40 -7.71 -7.90
C GLN A 57 -3.19 -8.27 -6.70
N THR A 58 -3.35 -7.49 -5.64
CA THR A 58 -4.19 -7.87 -4.49
C THR A 58 -5.64 -8.04 -4.93
N LEU A 59 -6.19 -7.09 -5.67
CA LEU A 59 -7.54 -7.18 -6.19
C LEU A 59 -7.71 -8.39 -7.10
N ALA A 60 -6.78 -8.64 -8.01
CA ALA A 60 -6.81 -9.80 -8.90
C ALA A 60 -6.82 -11.12 -8.12
N GLY A 61 -6.01 -11.24 -7.08
CA GLY A 61 -5.99 -12.41 -6.19
C GLY A 61 -7.33 -12.61 -5.47
N ILE A 62 -7.89 -11.54 -4.92
CA ILE A 62 -9.20 -11.58 -4.24
C ILE A 62 -10.29 -12.01 -5.22
N GLN A 63 -10.35 -11.43 -6.40
CA GLN A 63 -11.36 -11.79 -7.41
C GLN A 63 -11.23 -13.23 -7.88
N LEU A 64 -10.00 -13.72 -8.01
CA LEU A 64 -9.74 -15.14 -8.31
C LEU A 64 -10.31 -16.05 -7.21
N GLY A 65 -10.04 -15.75 -5.94
CA GLY A 65 -10.57 -16.50 -4.80
C GLY A 65 -12.08 -16.43 -4.68
N MET A 66 -12.67 -15.28 -4.97
CA MET A 66 -14.12 -15.10 -5.00
C MET A 66 -14.79 -15.72 -6.23
N GLN A 67 -14.03 -16.07 -7.27
CA GLN A 67 -14.53 -16.54 -8.57
C GLN A 67 -15.44 -15.53 -9.26
N VAL A 68 -15.09 -14.24 -9.17
CA VAL A 68 -15.81 -13.13 -9.79
C VAL A 68 -14.88 -12.33 -10.70
N LYS A 69 -15.48 -11.66 -11.68
CA LYS A 69 -14.84 -10.59 -12.46
C LYS A 69 -15.67 -9.33 -12.28
N GLN A 70 -15.12 -8.35 -11.59
CA GLN A 70 -15.77 -7.07 -11.37
C GLN A 70 -14.80 -5.94 -11.70
N SER A 71 -15.26 -4.96 -12.45
CA SER A 71 -14.50 -3.74 -12.71
C SER A 71 -14.33 -2.95 -11.43
N ALA A 72 -13.15 -2.37 -11.23
CA ALA A 72 -12.87 -1.49 -10.11
C ALA A 72 -12.66 -0.06 -10.60
N LEU A 73 -13.11 0.90 -9.80
CA LEU A 73 -12.72 2.28 -9.96
C LEU A 73 -11.27 2.43 -9.46
N ILE A 74 -10.39 2.91 -10.32
CA ILE A 74 -9.00 3.20 -9.93
C ILE A 74 -8.95 4.62 -9.38
N TRP A 75 -8.58 4.75 -8.12
CA TRP A 75 -8.45 6.04 -7.45
C TRP A 75 -7.06 6.22 -6.83
N PRO A 76 -6.20 7.05 -7.44
CA PRO A 76 -4.83 7.28 -6.91
C PRO A 76 -4.79 7.83 -5.48
N GLY A 77 -5.88 8.42 -4.99
CA GLY A 77 -6.02 8.86 -3.61
C GLY A 77 -5.92 7.74 -2.56
N LEU A 78 -6.03 6.47 -3.00
CA LEU A 78 -5.80 5.30 -2.15
C LEU A 78 -4.36 4.78 -2.19
N ASN A 79 -3.47 5.44 -2.96
CA ASN A 79 -2.07 5.05 -3.01
C ASN A 79 -1.39 5.37 -1.68
N GLU A 80 -0.41 4.54 -1.35
CA GLU A 80 0.46 4.80 -0.21
C GLU A 80 1.34 6.03 -0.48
N TYR A 81 1.66 6.78 0.56
CA TYR A 81 2.56 7.91 0.46
C TYR A 81 3.99 7.49 0.05
N ASP A 82 4.72 8.39 -0.57
CA ASP A 82 6.12 8.19 -0.91
C ASP A 82 7.01 8.49 0.31
N SER A 83 7.46 7.43 0.98
CA SER A 83 8.29 7.54 2.17
C SER A 83 9.65 8.20 1.90
N ASP A 84 10.22 7.99 0.73
CA ASP A 84 11.50 8.58 0.35
C ASP A 84 11.37 10.08 0.12
N ALA A 85 10.30 10.52 -0.55
CA ALA A 85 10.00 11.94 -0.72
C ALA A 85 9.77 12.64 0.61
N ILE A 86 9.09 11.99 1.56
CA ILE A 86 8.86 12.53 2.91
C ILE A 86 10.18 12.70 3.66
N ILE A 87 11.05 11.70 3.64
CA ILE A 87 12.36 11.77 4.31
C ILE A 87 13.22 12.85 3.67
N HIS A 88 13.27 12.94 2.34
CA HIS A 88 13.99 13.99 1.64
C HIS A 88 13.54 15.41 1.99
N ALA A 89 12.25 15.60 2.28
CA ALA A 89 11.71 16.90 2.64
C ALA A 89 12.24 17.42 3.98
N ILE A 90 12.61 16.54 4.91
CA ILE A 90 13.15 16.91 6.23
C ILE A 90 14.66 16.69 6.33
N GLN A 91 15.22 15.82 5.54
CA GLN A 91 16.66 15.51 5.50
C GLN A 91 17.12 15.38 4.05
N PRO A 92 17.47 16.48 3.38
CA PRO A 92 18.00 16.44 2.02
C PRO A 92 19.33 15.65 1.95
N GLY A 93 19.51 14.90 0.88
CA GLY A 93 20.73 14.13 0.63
C GLY A 93 20.43 12.70 0.15
N PRO A 94 21.47 11.91 -0.13
CA PRO A 94 21.28 10.54 -0.58
C PRO A 94 20.68 9.68 0.54
N LEU A 95 19.60 8.95 0.22
CA LEU A 95 19.01 8.00 1.13
C LEU A 95 19.82 6.71 1.12
N VAL A 96 20.34 6.34 2.27
CA VAL A 96 21.01 5.06 2.49
C VAL A 96 19.96 4.07 3.01
N LYS A 97 19.76 2.97 2.27
CA LYS A 97 18.84 1.90 2.72
C LYS A 97 19.38 1.28 4.01
N PRO A 98 18.55 1.17 5.06
CA PRO A 98 19.00 0.57 6.32
C PRO A 98 19.30 -0.92 6.11
N THR A 99 20.37 -1.40 6.75
CA THR A 99 20.80 -2.80 6.69
C THR A 99 20.93 -3.45 8.07
N THR A 100 20.87 -2.66 9.14
CA THR A 100 20.93 -3.16 10.51
C THR A 100 19.65 -2.84 11.28
N PRO A 101 19.31 -3.58 12.35
CA PRO A 101 18.13 -3.28 13.17
C PRO A 101 18.12 -1.84 13.71
N GLU A 102 19.27 -1.32 14.11
CA GLU A 102 19.43 0.05 14.62
C GLU A 102 19.18 1.09 13.50
N ALA A 103 19.71 0.83 12.31
CA ALA A 103 19.48 1.68 11.14
C ALA A 103 18.00 1.68 10.71
N TYR A 104 17.30 0.54 10.79
CA TYR A 104 15.85 0.47 10.55
C TYR A 104 15.06 1.30 11.57
N LYS A 105 15.43 1.24 12.85
CA LYS A 105 14.79 2.06 13.89
C LYS A 105 15.01 3.54 13.66
N ALA A 106 16.23 3.95 13.29
CA ALA A 106 16.56 5.33 12.96
C ALA A 106 15.79 5.82 11.72
N HIS A 107 15.74 5.02 10.68
CA HIS A 107 14.98 5.31 9.46
C HIS A 107 13.48 5.46 9.75
N PHE A 108 12.90 4.58 10.56
CA PHE A 108 11.50 4.67 10.95
C PHE A 108 11.18 5.92 11.77
N ARG A 109 12.07 6.34 12.69
CA ARG A 109 11.90 7.59 13.44
C ARG A 109 11.90 8.80 12.50
N LEU A 110 12.84 8.82 11.56
CA LEU A 110 12.95 9.88 10.56
C LEU A 110 11.68 9.96 9.69
N LEU A 111 11.18 8.82 9.21
CA LEU A 111 9.93 8.76 8.46
C LEU A 111 8.74 9.26 9.28
N ARG A 112 8.63 8.84 10.54
CA ARG A 112 7.56 9.28 11.44
C ARG A 112 7.60 10.80 11.66
N ASP A 113 8.78 11.36 11.84
CA ASP A 113 8.95 12.80 12.05
C ASP A 113 8.61 13.57 10.76
N GLY A 114 8.99 13.05 9.60
CA GLY A 114 8.62 13.60 8.30
C GLY A 114 7.11 13.55 8.05
N LEU A 115 6.46 12.45 8.37
CA LEU A 115 5.00 12.31 8.30
C LEU A 115 4.30 13.34 9.17
N ALA A 116 4.75 13.53 10.42
CA ALA A 116 4.16 14.52 11.33
C ALA A 116 4.29 15.94 10.77
N GLN A 117 5.43 16.30 10.20
CA GLN A 117 5.66 17.60 9.59
C GLN A 117 4.84 17.82 8.32
N TRP A 118 4.71 16.80 7.48
CA TRP A 118 3.86 16.85 6.29
C TRP A 118 2.37 17.02 6.67
N MET A 119 1.88 16.23 7.62
CA MET A 119 0.50 16.32 8.10
C MET A 119 0.21 17.68 8.76
N ALA A 120 1.20 18.31 9.39
CA ALA A 120 1.10 19.65 9.96
C ALA A 120 1.28 20.79 8.92
N GLY A 121 1.54 20.46 7.65
CA GLY A 121 1.77 21.44 6.59
C GLY A 121 3.11 22.18 6.69
N VAL A 122 4.05 21.66 7.48
CA VAL A 122 5.39 22.26 7.68
C VAL A 122 6.31 21.96 6.49
N VAL A 123 6.21 20.77 5.90
CA VAL A 123 6.97 20.37 4.72
C VAL A 123 6.04 19.95 3.59
N SER A 124 6.52 20.13 2.36
CA SER A 124 5.81 19.72 1.14
C SER A 124 6.72 18.75 0.35
N PRO A 125 6.59 17.42 0.55
CA PRO A 125 7.37 16.45 -0.17
C PRO A 125 7.14 16.56 -1.68
N GLN A 126 8.20 16.42 -2.47
CA GLN A 126 8.12 16.56 -3.91
C GLN A 126 7.24 15.46 -4.53
N GLY A 127 6.34 15.84 -5.42
CA GLY A 127 5.44 14.92 -6.11
C GLY A 127 4.27 14.42 -5.28
N MET A 128 4.14 14.89 -4.04
CA MET A 128 3.01 14.55 -3.17
C MET A 128 2.05 15.75 -3.04
N PRO A 129 0.74 15.50 -2.91
CA PRO A 129 -0.22 16.56 -2.61
C PRO A 129 0.02 17.15 -1.20
N SER A 130 -0.52 18.32 -0.95
CA SER A 130 -0.67 18.82 0.43
C SER A 130 -1.55 17.87 1.24
N TYR A 131 -1.22 17.69 2.51
CA TYR A 131 -2.03 16.88 3.40
C TYR A 131 -3.35 17.59 3.74
#